data_60311519c2214dd308f5f7b511a3b762
#
_entry.id   60311519c2214dd308f5f7b511a3b762
#
_cell.length_a   1.000
_cell.length_b   1.000
_cell.length_c   1.000
_cell.angle_alpha   90.00
_cell.angle_beta   90.00
_cell.angle_gamma   90.00
#
_symmetry.space_group_name_H-M   'P 1'
#
loop_
_entity.id
_entity.type
_entity.pdbx_description
1 polymer ?
#
loop_
_entity_poly.entity_id
_entity_poly.type
_entity_poly.pdbx_seq_one_letter_code
_entity_poly.pdbx_strand_id
1 'polypeptide(L)'
;VTTASAFAMADLYRDLGQSLLESDRPQNLDAEELEQYDVLLEEQAFPFEEKAIGIHERNARLAAQGVYDEWVQKSYAELAQLQPGRYARAEVADAPVAPVAGPPLPPEADPAVQNQLGVQQRQAGQFADAQAAYERALVLDPNYADAERNLAILHDLYLDNPSAALPHFERYQLLTQGADTQVTAWVAEL
;
A
#
# COMPACT_ATOMS: atom_id res chain seq x y z
N VAL A 1 -12.54 -15.67 -13.34
CA VAL A 1 -11.08 -15.41 -13.51
C VAL A 1 -10.45 -15.64 -12.14
N THR A 2 -9.39 -16.45 -12.05
CA THR A 2 -8.65 -16.66 -10.80
C THR A 2 -7.69 -15.51 -10.54
N THR A 3 -7.25 -15.32 -9.29
CA THR A 3 -6.23 -14.33 -8.90
C THR A 3 -4.95 -14.47 -9.71
N ALA A 4 -4.49 -15.73 -9.92
CA ALA A 4 -3.34 -16.04 -10.75
C ALA A 4 -3.50 -15.62 -12.22
N SER A 5 -4.65 -15.89 -12.83
CA SER A 5 -4.89 -15.51 -14.23
C SER A 5 -5.10 -14.00 -14.39
N ALA A 6 -5.65 -13.32 -13.38
CA ALA A 6 -5.72 -11.87 -13.36
C ALA A 6 -4.31 -11.27 -13.29
N PHE A 7 -3.47 -11.75 -12.37
CA PHE A 7 -2.08 -11.33 -12.25
C PHE A 7 -1.32 -11.50 -13.57
N ALA A 8 -1.34 -12.71 -14.15
CA ALA A 8 -0.65 -12.98 -15.42
C ALA A 8 -1.15 -12.09 -16.58
N MET A 9 -2.43 -11.74 -16.59
CA MET A 9 -2.97 -10.82 -17.59
C MET A 9 -2.46 -9.38 -17.39
N ALA A 10 -2.34 -8.93 -16.15
CA ALA A 10 -1.75 -7.62 -15.85
C ALA A 10 -0.27 -7.54 -16.25
N ASP A 11 0.51 -8.59 -15.94
CA ASP A 11 1.91 -8.72 -16.36
C ASP A 11 2.03 -8.64 -17.90
N LEU A 12 1.16 -9.34 -18.63
CA LEU A 12 1.18 -9.29 -20.08
C LEU A 12 0.95 -7.87 -20.62
N TYR A 13 0.02 -7.11 -20.04
CA TYR A 13 -0.19 -5.73 -20.43
C TYR A 13 1.02 -4.84 -20.10
N ARG A 14 1.62 -4.99 -18.92
CA ARG A 14 2.85 -4.27 -18.55
C ARG A 14 3.98 -4.57 -19.54
N ASP A 15 4.21 -5.84 -19.85
CA ASP A 15 5.27 -6.27 -20.77
C ASP A 15 5.04 -5.74 -22.20
N LEU A 16 3.78 -5.64 -22.65
CA LEU A 16 3.44 -5.03 -23.94
C LEU A 16 3.77 -3.52 -23.94
N GLY A 17 3.41 -2.79 -22.89
CA GLY A 17 3.73 -1.36 -22.76
C GLY A 17 5.24 -1.14 -22.75
N GLN A 18 5.97 -1.91 -21.96
CA GLN A 18 7.42 -1.83 -21.88
C GLN A 18 8.10 -2.19 -23.23
N SER A 19 7.63 -3.21 -23.91
CA SER A 19 8.14 -3.59 -25.24
C SER A 19 7.97 -2.49 -26.27
N LEU A 20 6.89 -1.69 -26.19
CA LEU A 20 6.72 -0.50 -27.04
C LEU A 20 7.78 0.57 -26.71
N LEU A 21 7.97 0.86 -25.44
CA LEU A 21 8.95 1.86 -25.00
C LEU A 21 10.40 1.47 -25.32
N GLU A 22 10.71 0.17 -25.29
CA GLU A 22 12.04 -0.38 -25.59
C GLU A 22 12.25 -0.70 -27.08
N SER A 23 11.26 -0.45 -27.93
CA SER A 23 11.36 -0.74 -29.36
C SER A 23 12.47 0.07 -30.04
N ASP A 24 13.09 -0.50 -31.06
CA ASP A 24 14.15 0.17 -31.82
C ASP A 24 13.68 1.50 -32.41
N ARG A 25 14.53 2.53 -32.29
CA ARG A 25 14.27 3.85 -32.85
C ARG A 25 14.66 3.88 -34.32
N PRO A 26 13.85 4.52 -35.21
CA PRO A 26 14.25 4.74 -36.60
C PRO A 26 15.56 5.49 -36.70
N GLN A 27 16.49 5.01 -37.53
CA GLN A 27 17.87 5.55 -37.62
C GLN A 27 17.98 6.90 -38.35
N ASN A 28 16.90 7.37 -38.96
CA ASN A 28 16.92 8.57 -39.83
C ASN A 28 16.26 9.78 -39.18
N LEU A 29 15.98 9.75 -37.88
CA LEU A 29 15.39 10.84 -37.14
C LEU A 29 16.49 11.83 -36.66
N ASP A 30 16.20 13.10 -36.74
CA ASP A 30 16.99 14.12 -36.03
C ASP A 30 16.62 14.15 -34.53
N ALA A 31 17.27 15.02 -33.74
CA ALA A 31 17.08 15.06 -32.29
C ALA A 31 15.64 15.48 -31.88
N GLU A 32 15.03 16.40 -32.64
CA GLU A 32 13.67 16.87 -32.35
C GLU A 32 12.64 15.80 -32.76
N GLU A 33 12.85 15.18 -33.90
CA GLU A 33 12.00 14.07 -34.39
C GLU A 33 12.08 12.85 -33.44
N LEU A 34 13.26 12.57 -32.88
CA LEU A 34 13.44 11.48 -31.92
C LEU A 34 12.68 11.77 -30.63
N GLU A 35 12.74 12.98 -30.10
CA GLU A 35 11.97 13.38 -28.91
C GLU A 35 10.45 13.27 -29.16
N GLN A 36 9.97 13.70 -30.32
CA GLN A 36 8.56 13.54 -30.69
C GLN A 36 8.17 12.06 -30.84
N TYR A 37 9.05 11.24 -31.37
CA TYR A 37 8.83 9.80 -31.50
C TYR A 37 8.73 9.12 -30.12
N ASP A 38 9.61 9.49 -29.17
CA ASP A 38 9.56 8.97 -27.80
C ASP A 38 8.26 9.35 -27.09
N VAL A 39 7.80 10.60 -27.23
CA VAL A 39 6.49 11.03 -26.69
C VAL A 39 5.34 10.20 -27.29
N LEU A 40 5.36 9.93 -28.59
CA LEU A 40 4.33 9.09 -29.23
C LEU A 40 4.37 7.65 -28.71
N LEU A 41 5.54 7.10 -28.43
CA LEU A 41 5.65 5.76 -27.83
C LEU A 41 5.09 5.74 -26.40
N GLU A 42 5.37 6.77 -25.60
CA GLU A 42 4.81 6.93 -24.26
C GLU A 42 3.27 7.00 -24.31
N GLU A 43 2.72 7.81 -25.21
CA GLU A 43 1.26 7.90 -25.43
C GLU A 43 0.65 6.56 -25.85
N GLN A 44 1.34 5.76 -26.65
CA GLN A 44 0.87 4.45 -27.06
C GLN A 44 1.04 3.37 -25.99
N ALA A 45 2.05 3.48 -25.14
CA ALA A 45 2.32 2.55 -24.04
C ALA A 45 1.36 2.78 -22.85
N PHE A 46 0.99 4.03 -22.58
CA PHE A 46 0.15 4.45 -21.46
C PHE A 46 -1.15 3.63 -21.28
N PRO A 47 -1.97 3.33 -22.32
CA PRO A 47 -3.17 2.53 -22.15
C PRO A 47 -2.91 1.10 -21.66
N PHE A 48 -1.74 0.54 -21.92
CA PHE A 48 -1.36 -0.79 -21.44
C PHE A 48 -1.01 -0.76 -19.97
N GLU A 49 -0.28 0.27 -19.53
CA GLU A 49 0.01 0.49 -18.11
C GLU A 49 -1.26 0.71 -17.30
N GLU A 50 -2.19 1.56 -17.76
CA GLU A 50 -3.49 1.76 -17.12
C GLU A 50 -4.29 0.45 -16.99
N LYS A 51 -4.26 -0.40 -18.02
CA LYS A 51 -4.92 -1.70 -17.97
C LYS A 51 -4.26 -2.63 -16.96
N ALA A 52 -2.93 -2.68 -16.89
CA ALA A 52 -2.21 -3.46 -15.91
C ALA A 52 -2.58 -3.01 -14.48
N ILE A 53 -2.53 -1.72 -14.21
CA ILE A 53 -2.94 -1.12 -12.93
C ILE A 53 -4.37 -1.53 -12.58
N GLY A 54 -5.33 -1.29 -13.47
CA GLY A 54 -6.74 -1.61 -13.21
C GLY A 54 -7.02 -3.10 -12.99
N ILE A 55 -6.19 -4.00 -13.51
CA ILE A 55 -6.30 -5.45 -13.25
C ILE A 55 -5.71 -5.78 -11.87
N HIS A 56 -4.54 -5.24 -11.53
CA HIS A 56 -3.94 -5.42 -10.21
C HIS A 56 -4.84 -4.84 -9.11
N GLU A 57 -5.45 -3.67 -9.31
CA GLU A 57 -6.41 -3.08 -8.36
C GLU A 57 -7.62 -3.99 -8.12
N ARG A 58 -8.19 -4.56 -9.19
CA ARG A 58 -9.31 -5.52 -9.03
C ARG A 58 -8.89 -6.76 -8.26
N ASN A 59 -7.66 -7.22 -8.48
CA ASN A 59 -7.11 -8.36 -7.75
C ASN A 59 -6.87 -8.00 -6.27
N ALA A 60 -6.31 -6.84 -6.00
CA ALA A 60 -6.06 -6.33 -4.65
C ALA A 60 -7.35 -6.17 -3.82
N ARG A 61 -8.44 -5.65 -4.42
CA ARG A 61 -9.75 -5.51 -3.75
C ARG A 61 -10.35 -6.81 -3.25
N LEU A 62 -9.89 -7.97 -3.72
CA LEU A 62 -10.32 -9.26 -3.21
C LEU A 62 -9.88 -9.49 -1.74
N ALA A 63 -8.87 -8.77 -1.29
CA ALA A 63 -8.43 -8.78 0.12
C ALA A 63 -9.57 -8.42 1.07
N ALA A 64 -10.36 -7.38 0.75
CA ALA A 64 -11.53 -6.98 1.52
C ALA A 64 -12.64 -8.05 1.56
N GLN A 65 -12.60 -9.00 0.63
CA GLN A 65 -13.53 -10.14 0.55
C GLN A 65 -12.97 -11.40 1.22
N GLY A 66 -11.81 -11.31 1.88
CA GLY A 66 -11.14 -12.42 2.57
C GLY A 66 -10.27 -13.28 1.66
N VAL A 67 -9.98 -12.86 0.43
CA VAL A 67 -9.05 -13.56 -0.48
C VAL A 67 -7.71 -12.84 -0.47
N TYR A 68 -6.72 -13.42 0.19
CA TYR A 68 -5.37 -12.85 0.30
C TYR A 68 -4.31 -13.91 0.02
N ASP A 69 -4.35 -14.47 -1.17
CA ASP A 69 -3.38 -15.44 -1.68
C ASP A 69 -2.10 -14.76 -2.21
N GLU A 70 -1.12 -15.55 -2.65
CA GLU A 70 0.15 -15.05 -3.16
C GLU A 70 -0.01 -14.09 -4.36
N TRP A 71 -1.04 -14.25 -5.19
CA TRP A 71 -1.26 -13.42 -6.36
C TRP A 71 -1.87 -12.08 -6.01
N VAL A 72 -2.72 -12.03 -4.99
CA VAL A 72 -3.21 -10.78 -4.40
C VAL A 72 -2.04 -10.02 -3.76
N GLN A 73 -1.17 -10.70 -3.00
CA GLN A 73 0.01 -10.09 -2.40
C GLN A 73 0.96 -9.53 -3.47
N LYS A 74 1.23 -10.29 -4.54
CA LYS A 74 2.02 -9.82 -5.69
C LYS A 74 1.38 -8.62 -6.38
N SER A 75 0.05 -8.60 -6.51
CA SER A 75 -0.67 -7.44 -7.08
C SER A 75 -0.47 -6.16 -6.25
N TYR A 76 -0.46 -6.25 -4.92
CA TYR A 76 -0.10 -5.11 -4.06
C TYR A 76 1.35 -4.67 -4.27
N ALA A 77 2.29 -5.61 -4.43
CA ALA A 77 3.70 -5.28 -4.68
C ALA A 77 3.90 -4.56 -6.01
N GLU A 78 3.21 -4.99 -7.08
CA GLU A 78 3.24 -4.31 -8.38
C GLU A 78 2.59 -2.92 -8.30
N LEU A 79 1.44 -2.80 -7.65
CA LEU A 79 0.78 -1.50 -7.44
C LEU A 79 1.66 -0.53 -6.65
N ALA A 80 2.43 -1.01 -5.67
CA ALA A 80 3.36 -0.17 -4.93
C ALA A 80 4.52 0.38 -5.81
N GLN A 81 4.85 -0.29 -6.92
CA GLN A 81 5.80 0.20 -7.91
C GLN A 81 5.13 1.13 -8.92
N LEU A 82 3.96 0.78 -9.43
CA LEU A 82 3.25 1.53 -10.46
C LEU A 82 2.60 2.79 -9.91
N GLN A 83 2.08 2.75 -8.70
CA GLN A 83 1.41 3.86 -8.01
C GLN A 83 1.91 4.01 -6.57
N PRO A 84 3.19 4.40 -6.37
CA PRO A 84 3.80 4.45 -5.04
C PRO A 84 3.09 5.40 -4.08
N GLY A 85 2.56 6.52 -4.55
CA GLY A 85 1.80 7.47 -3.73
C GLY A 85 0.64 6.81 -2.99
N ARG A 86 -0.08 5.89 -3.66
CA ARG A 86 -1.23 5.20 -3.09
C ARG A 86 -0.87 3.90 -2.38
N TYR A 87 0.00 3.06 -2.97
CA TYR A 87 0.19 1.68 -2.51
C TYR A 87 1.49 1.42 -1.75
N ALA A 88 2.50 2.31 -1.82
CA ALA A 88 3.72 2.18 -1.05
C ALA A 88 3.58 2.72 0.39
N ARG A 89 2.44 2.47 1.03
CA ARG A 89 2.13 2.88 2.42
C ARG A 89 2.63 1.79 3.37
N ALA A 90 3.84 1.99 3.90
CA ALA A 90 4.41 1.04 4.84
C ALA A 90 3.82 1.24 6.24
N GLU A 91 3.42 0.13 6.88
CA GLU A 91 3.10 0.12 8.31
C GLU A 91 4.36 0.29 9.16
N VAL A 92 4.20 0.93 10.31
CA VAL A 92 5.28 1.09 11.29
C VAL A 92 5.23 -0.09 12.26
N ALA A 93 6.25 -0.96 12.14
CA ALA A 93 6.54 -1.93 13.17
C ALA A 93 7.50 -1.29 14.16
N ASP A 94 7.12 -1.27 15.44
CA ASP A 94 7.98 -0.71 16.47
C ASP A 94 9.35 -1.39 16.50
N ALA A 95 10.41 -0.58 16.57
CA ALA A 95 11.67 -1.08 17.06
C ALA A 95 11.47 -1.58 18.51
N PRO A 96 12.14 -2.66 18.94
CA PRO A 96 12.02 -3.12 20.31
C PRO A 96 12.27 -1.94 21.26
N VAL A 97 11.24 -1.57 22.02
CA VAL A 97 11.29 -0.45 22.95
C VAL A 97 12.44 -0.72 23.92
N ALA A 98 13.38 0.23 24.03
CA ALA A 98 14.42 0.18 25.04
C ALA A 98 13.74 -0.01 26.41
N PRO A 99 14.23 -0.90 27.28
CA PRO A 99 13.58 -1.19 28.55
C PRO A 99 13.37 0.07 29.35
N VAL A 100 12.11 0.48 29.52
CA VAL A 100 11.73 1.53 30.46
C VAL A 100 12.13 1.03 31.84
N ALA A 101 12.71 1.91 32.66
CA ALA A 101 13.13 1.57 34.01
C ALA A 101 11.92 1.18 34.87
N GLY A 102 11.62 -0.11 34.92
CA GLY A 102 10.50 -0.73 35.62
C GLY A 102 10.41 -2.22 35.30
N PRO A 103 9.64 -3.02 36.03
CA PRO A 103 9.38 -4.38 35.63
C PRO A 103 8.70 -4.38 34.25
N PRO A 104 9.10 -5.27 33.31
CA PRO A 104 8.50 -5.33 31.98
C PRO A 104 6.99 -5.57 32.10
N LEU A 105 6.22 -4.79 31.38
CA LEU A 105 4.79 -5.03 31.26
C LEU A 105 4.53 -6.41 30.65
N PRO A 106 3.49 -7.13 31.09
CA PRO A 106 3.10 -8.33 30.38
C PRO A 106 2.80 -7.96 28.90
N PRO A 107 3.18 -8.81 27.92
CA PRO A 107 3.04 -8.51 26.49
C PRO A 107 1.61 -8.09 26.09
N GLU A 108 0.62 -8.52 26.83
CA GLU A 108 -0.80 -8.20 26.64
C GLU A 108 -1.14 -6.74 27.03
N ALA A 109 -0.30 -6.10 27.85
CA ALA A 109 -0.48 -4.73 28.35
C ALA A 109 0.48 -3.72 27.71
N ASP A 110 1.24 -4.11 26.69
CA ASP A 110 2.16 -3.24 25.99
C ASP A 110 1.55 -2.84 24.62
N PRO A 111 1.25 -1.55 24.39
CA PRO A 111 0.67 -1.09 23.11
C PRO A 111 1.60 -1.37 21.92
N ALA A 112 2.92 -1.31 22.07
CA ALA A 112 3.87 -1.60 21.02
C ALA A 112 3.82 -3.07 20.61
N VAL A 113 3.69 -3.99 21.57
CA VAL A 113 3.53 -5.43 21.28
C VAL A 113 2.22 -5.70 20.55
N GLN A 114 1.13 -5.02 20.93
CA GLN A 114 -0.15 -5.16 20.23
C GLN A 114 -0.08 -4.60 18.81
N ASN A 115 0.56 -3.45 18.61
CA ASN A 115 0.79 -2.88 17.29
C ASN A 115 1.62 -3.82 16.41
N GLN A 116 2.72 -4.35 16.90
CA GLN A 116 3.55 -5.31 16.18
C GLN A 116 2.78 -6.59 15.83
N LEU A 117 1.94 -7.09 16.74
CA LEU A 117 1.06 -8.24 16.46
C LEU A 117 0.11 -7.92 15.30
N GLY A 118 -0.49 -6.73 15.28
CA GLY A 118 -1.35 -6.28 14.20
C GLY A 118 -0.62 -6.28 12.85
N VAL A 119 0.61 -5.78 12.78
CA VAL A 119 1.44 -5.81 11.56
C VAL A 119 1.67 -7.26 11.08
N GLN A 120 2.01 -8.17 11.98
CA GLN A 120 2.21 -9.59 11.64
C GLN A 120 0.93 -10.24 11.12
N GLN A 121 -0.20 -9.98 11.76
CA GLN A 121 -1.51 -10.51 11.37
C GLN A 121 -1.95 -9.97 10.01
N ARG A 122 -1.74 -8.68 9.75
CA ARG A 122 -2.01 -8.09 8.44
C ARG A 122 -1.14 -8.74 7.36
N GLN A 123 0.16 -8.95 7.60
CA GLN A 123 1.06 -9.64 6.67
C GLN A 123 0.60 -11.07 6.37
N ALA A 124 0.02 -11.74 7.36
CA ALA A 124 -0.57 -13.07 7.22
C ALA A 124 -1.97 -13.06 6.55
N GLY A 125 -2.53 -11.88 6.21
CA GLY A 125 -3.88 -11.75 5.66
C GLY A 125 -5.00 -11.91 6.70
N GLN A 126 -4.69 -11.90 7.98
CA GLN A 126 -5.61 -12.02 9.10
C GLN A 126 -6.12 -10.62 9.50
N PHE A 127 -6.84 -9.97 8.59
CA PHE A 127 -7.17 -8.53 8.72
C PHE A 127 -8.08 -8.21 9.91
N ALA A 128 -9.03 -9.08 10.26
CA ALA A 128 -9.87 -8.89 11.43
C ALA A 128 -9.07 -8.98 12.74
N ASP A 129 -8.12 -9.90 12.80
CA ASP A 129 -7.23 -10.04 13.95
C ASP A 129 -6.27 -8.85 14.05
N ALA A 130 -5.74 -8.39 12.90
CA ALA A 130 -4.89 -7.21 12.81
C ALA A 130 -5.62 -5.95 13.31
N GLN A 131 -6.84 -5.73 12.86
CA GLN A 131 -7.69 -4.64 13.35
C GLN A 131 -7.85 -4.71 14.86
N ALA A 132 -8.23 -5.88 15.40
CA ALA A 132 -8.41 -6.05 16.84
C ALA A 132 -7.11 -5.83 17.62
N ALA A 133 -5.96 -6.14 17.06
CA ALA A 133 -4.67 -5.90 17.70
C ALA A 133 -4.34 -4.40 17.75
N TYR A 134 -4.51 -3.66 16.65
CA TYR A 134 -4.33 -2.20 16.63
C TYR A 134 -5.31 -1.49 17.56
N GLU A 135 -6.58 -1.89 17.56
CA GLU A 135 -7.59 -1.35 18.49
C GLU A 135 -7.20 -1.59 19.95
N ARG A 136 -6.66 -2.78 20.29
CA ARG A 136 -6.12 -3.04 21.65
C ARG A 136 -4.94 -2.13 21.98
N ALA A 137 -4.04 -1.87 21.02
CA ALA A 137 -2.95 -0.92 21.23
C ALA A 137 -3.50 0.47 21.61
N LEU A 138 -4.54 0.94 20.92
CA LEU A 138 -5.19 2.23 21.17
C LEU A 138 -6.02 2.25 22.47
N VAL A 139 -6.53 1.11 22.93
CA VAL A 139 -7.16 0.99 24.26
C VAL A 139 -6.11 1.12 25.37
N LEU A 140 -4.91 0.57 25.16
CA LEU A 140 -3.80 0.65 26.11
C LEU A 140 -3.16 2.05 26.13
N ASP A 141 -2.97 2.65 24.98
CA ASP A 141 -2.50 4.03 24.82
C ASP A 141 -3.29 4.74 23.69
N PRO A 142 -4.26 5.59 24.03
CA PRO A 142 -5.05 6.36 23.07
C PRO A 142 -4.25 7.40 22.26
N ASN A 143 -2.98 7.62 22.59
CA ASN A 143 -2.08 8.53 21.87
C ASN A 143 -0.99 7.77 21.09
N TYR A 144 -1.14 6.47 20.94
CA TYR A 144 -0.17 5.64 20.22
C TYR A 144 -0.29 5.85 18.70
N ALA A 145 0.49 6.81 18.18
CA ALA A 145 0.38 7.30 16.82
C ALA A 145 0.55 6.19 15.75
N ASP A 146 1.49 5.26 15.97
CA ASP A 146 1.77 4.21 14.98
C ASP A 146 0.58 3.26 14.81
N ALA A 147 -0.17 2.96 15.87
CA ALA A 147 -1.39 2.16 15.75
C ALA A 147 -2.51 2.89 15.00
N GLU A 148 -2.66 4.21 15.19
CA GLU A 148 -3.60 5.01 14.41
C GLU A 148 -3.24 4.97 12.91
N ARG A 149 -1.97 5.16 12.58
CA ARG A 149 -1.48 5.10 11.20
C ARG A 149 -1.69 3.72 10.58
N ASN A 150 -1.34 2.65 11.31
CA ASN A 150 -1.45 1.29 10.82
C ASN A 150 -2.91 0.85 10.63
N LEU A 151 -3.79 1.24 11.55
CA LEU A 151 -5.22 0.98 11.45
C LEU A 151 -5.84 1.72 10.25
N ALA A 152 -5.42 2.96 10.00
CA ALA A 152 -5.83 3.72 8.82
C ALA A 152 -5.40 3.02 7.52
N ILE A 153 -4.13 2.59 7.42
CA ILE A 153 -3.61 1.85 6.26
C ILE A 153 -4.38 0.54 6.05
N LEU A 154 -4.67 -0.19 7.14
CA LEU A 154 -5.46 -1.42 7.08
C LEU A 154 -6.84 -1.17 6.48
N HIS A 155 -7.54 -0.14 6.96
CA HIS A 155 -8.87 0.21 6.46
C HIS A 155 -8.84 0.66 4.99
N ASP A 156 -7.91 1.51 4.62
CA ASP A 156 -7.84 2.07 3.27
C ASP A 156 -7.41 1.04 2.22
N LEU A 157 -6.28 0.36 2.44
CA LEU A 157 -5.70 -0.51 1.42
C LEU A 157 -6.26 -1.93 1.42
N TYR A 158 -6.52 -2.51 2.60
CA TYR A 158 -6.83 -3.95 2.70
C TYR A 158 -8.31 -4.24 2.94
N LEU A 159 -9.04 -3.31 3.56
CA LEU A 159 -10.48 -3.45 3.85
C LEU A 159 -11.36 -2.63 2.89
N ASP A 160 -10.77 -1.90 1.94
CA ASP A 160 -11.47 -1.05 0.96
C ASP A 160 -12.50 -0.11 1.62
N ASN A 161 -12.11 0.47 2.77
CA ASN A 161 -12.97 1.31 3.60
C ASN A 161 -12.30 2.67 3.93
N PRO A 162 -12.16 3.57 2.95
CA PRO A 162 -11.53 4.87 3.16
C PRO A 162 -12.26 5.74 4.19
N SER A 163 -13.58 5.58 4.33
CA SER A 163 -14.37 6.32 5.32
C SER A 163 -13.99 5.96 6.76
N ALA A 164 -13.57 4.72 7.01
CA ALA A 164 -13.06 4.31 8.31
C ALA A 164 -11.58 4.66 8.48
N ALA A 165 -10.80 4.75 7.40
CA ALA A 165 -9.39 5.12 7.44
C ALA A 165 -9.18 6.59 7.82
N LEU A 166 -10.00 7.50 7.27
CA LEU A 166 -9.83 8.94 7.39
C LEU A 166 -9.69 9.42 8.85
N PRO A 167 -10.59 9.09 9.81
CA PRO A 167 -10.46 9.57 11.18
C PRO A 167 -9.17 9.10 11.88
N HIS A 168 -8.65 7.93 11.52
CA HIS A 168 -7.39 7.43 12.06
C HIS A 168 -6.18 8.18 11.49
N PHE A 169 -6.17 8.49 10.19
CA PHE A 169 -5.13 9.36 9.62
C PHE A 169 -5.17 10.78 10.20
N GLU A 170 -6.35 11.37 10.37
CA GLU A 170 -6.50 12.69 11.00
C GLU A 170 -5.99 12.66 12.45
N ARG A 171 -6.30 11.59 13.19
CA ARG A 171 -5.80 11.43 14.57
C ARG A 171 -4.27 11.29 14.60
N TYR A 172 -3.70 10.51 13.70
CA TYR A 172 -2.25 10.40 13.53
C TYR A 172 -1.61 11.76 13.25
N GLN A 173 -2.15 12.55 12.33
CA GLN A 173 -1.66 13.90 12.02
C GLN A 173 -1.71 14.81 13.25
N LEU A 174 -2.78 14.74 14.03
CA LEU A 174 -2.90 15.51 15.27
C LEU A 174 -1.81 15.12 16.27
N LEU A 175 -1.57 13.83 16.48
CA LEU A 175 -0.57 13.32 17.43
C LEU A 175 0.86 13.65 17.00
N THR A 176 1.14 13.63 15.69
CA THR A 176 2.46 13.95 15.12
C THR A 176 2.64 15.41 14.73
N GLN A 177 1.64 16.26 15.01
CA GLN A 177 1.63 17.69 14.65
C GLN A 177 1.85 17.92 13.14
N GLY A 178 1.39 17.00 12.30
CA GLY A 178 1.52 17.08 10.84
C GLY A 178 2.95 16.90 10.32
N ALA A 179 3.85 16.33 11.10
CA ALA A 179 5.25 16.14 10.70
C ALA A 179 5.42 15.17 9.54
N ASP A 180 4.46 14.24 9.35
CA ASP A 180 4.48 13.27 8.25
C ASP A 180 3.73 13.82 7.02
N THR A 181 4.50 14.35 6.06
CA THR A 181 3.95 14.91 4.82
C THR A 181 3.36 13.85 3.90
N GLN A 182 3.78 12.58 4.02
CA GLN A 182 3.22 11.49 3.23
C GLN A 182 1.77 11.21 3.66
N VAL A 183 1.52 11.13 4.96
CA VAL A 183 0.15 10.95 5.49
C VAL A 183 -0.74 12.13 5.12
N THR A 184 -0.19 13.34 5.08
CA THR A 184 -0.94 14.53 4.62
C THR A 184 -1.39 14.37 3.16
N ALA A 185 -0.53 13.86 2.30
CA ALA A 185 -0.90 13.57 0.91
C ALA A 185 -1.98 12.46 0.84
N TRP A 186 -1.86 11.40 1.62
CA TRP A 186 -2.84 10.30 1.64
C TRP A 186 -4.24 10.75 2.08
N VAL A 187 -4.32 11.64 3.07
CA VAL A 187 -5.61 12.23 3.51
C VAL A 187 -6.26 13.05 2.39
N ALA A 188 -5.46 13.73 1.57
CA ALA A 188 -5.98 14.53 0.45
C ALA A 188 -6.49 13.67 -0.72
N GLU A 189 -6.10 12.40 -0.80
CA GLU A 189 -6.51 11.44 -1.83
C GLU A 189 -7.77 10.64 -1.44
N LEU A 190 -8.16 10.63 -0.15
CA LEU A 190 -9.33 9.92 0.38
C LEU A 190 -10.62 10.73 0.21
#